data_cdcfb532ae4921c869a698de1571338c
#
_entry.id   cdcfb532ae4921c869a698de1571338c
#
_cell.length_a   1.000
_cell.length_b   1.000
_cell.length_c   1.000
_cell.angle_alpha   90.00
_cell.angle_beta   90.00
_cell.angle_gamma   90.00
#
_symmetry.space_group_name_H-M   'P 1'
#
loop_
_entity.id
_entity.type
_entity.pdbx_description
1 polymer ?
#
loop_
_entity_poly.entity_id
_entity_poly.type
_entity_poly.pdbx_seq_one_letter_code
_entity_poly.pdbx_strand_id
1 'polypeptide(L)'
;MQRNQPTPEDIITPKALYLNRREFLQAMGITSAALLLAACEPGETGTTTLFGQDALTAKEDALDYVNFYEFSLSKRNVDERAENFTIEPWEIQIDGLVANPQTIALDELLGRYKIDEYVYRMRCVEGWSMVLPWQGFKLNQLLKEIEPLPEARYIQFQSVYRPDEMPGQVSLDYYPWPYSEGLRLDEAMHPLTILATGMYKEPLTKQNGAPIRLVVPWKYGFKSIKSIARISLVAEQPPTLWQSLAPNEYGFYANVNPAVDHPRWSQATEIRIGESERRSTLLFNGYDEVADLYEGMDLKKEY
;
A
#
# COMPACT_ATOMS: atom_id res chain seq x y z
N MET A 1 -37.26 5.69 -13.69
CA MET A 1 -36.21 6.59 -13.18
C MET A 1 -34.90 6.02 -13.63
N GLN A 2 -34.25 6.62 -14.64
CA GLN A 2 -32.90 6.26 -15.05
C GLN A 2 -31.95 6.69 -13.93
N ARG A 3 -31.26 5.72 -13.27
CA ARG A 3 -30.13 6.05 -12.40
C ARG A 3 -29.04 6.63 -13.31
N ASN A 4 -28.67 7.88 -13.06
CA ASN A 4 -27.47 8.45 -13.67
C ASN A 4 -26.29 7.53 -13.31
N GLN A 5 -25.65 6.98 -14.30
CA GLN A 5 -24.37 6.31 -14.09
C GLN A 5 -23.36 7.36 -13.64
N PRO A 6 -22.57 7.09 -12.60
CA PRO A 6 -21.56 8.04 -12.13
C PRO A 6 -20.56 8.32 -13.26
N THR A 7 -20.18 9.58 -13.39
CA THR A 7 -19.15 9.99 -14.33
C THR A 7 -17.76 9.53 -13.80
N PRO A 8 -16.75 9.40 -14.64
CA PRO A 8 -15.39 9.08 -14.20
C PRO A 8 -14.85 10.00 -13.10
N GLU A 9 -15.34 11.24 -13.02
CA GLU A 9 -14.99 12.21 -11.98
C GLU A 9 -15.61 11.87 -10.60
N ASP A 10 -16.71 11.13 -10.59
CA ASP A 10 -17.40 10.70 -9.35
C ASP A 10 -16.77 9.43 -8.77
N ILE A 11 -15.99 8.68 -9.57
CA ILE A 11 -15.42 7.38 -9.22
C ILE A 11 -14.12 7.52 -8.41
N ILE A 12 -13.45 8.67 -8.51
CA ILE A 12 -12.15 8.91 -7.89
C ILE A 12 -12.33 9.98 -6.82
N THR A 13 -11.53 9.90 -5.75
CA THR A 13 -11.58 10.86 -4.64
C THR A 13 -11.95 12.26 -5.14
N PRO A 14 -13.10 12.82 -4.77
CA PRO A 14 -13.54 14.11 -5.29
C PRO A 14 -12.46 15.17 -5.15
N LYS A 15 -12.30 15.99 -6.18
CA LYS A 15 -11.28 17.07 -6.22
C LYS A 15 -11.31 17.98 -4.98
N ALA A 16 -12.47 18.08 -4.32
CA ALA A 16 -12.68 18.82 -3.08
C ALA A 16 -12.03 18.14 -1.84
N LEU A 17 -11.79 16.82 -1.89
CA LEU A 17 -11.08 16.08 -0.85
C LEU A 17 -9.56 16.05 -1.08
N TYR A 18 -9.11 16.48 -2.26
CA TYR A 18 -7.71 16.80 -2.46
C TYR A 18 -7.36 18.04 -1.66
N LEU A 19 -6.37 17.90 -0.83
CA LEU A 19 -5.80 18.94 -0.01
C LEU A 19 -5.78 20.27 -0.74
N ASN A 20 -6.75 21.12 -0.42
CA ASN A 20 -6.63 22.52 -0.63
C ASN A 20 -5.41 22.92 0.22
N ARG A 21 -4.33 23.41 -0.41
CA ARG A 21 -3.06 23.78 0.23
C ARG A 21 -3.27 24.56 1.52
N ARG A 22 -4.36 25.32 1.57
CA ARG A 22 -4.78 26.14 2.69
C ARG A 22 -5.40 25.34 3.85
N GLU A 23 -6.14 24.28 3.54
CA GLU A 23 -6.77 23.42 4.55
C GLU A 23 -5.77 22.46 5.17
N PHE A 24 -4.79 21.97 4.37
CA PHE A 24 -3.67 21.18 4.90
C PHE A 24 -2.84 21.98 5.89
N LEU A 25 -2.51 23.24 5.58
CA LEU A 25 -1.76 24.14 6.46
C LEU A 25 -2.57 24.54 7.70
N GLN A 26 -3.89 24.62 7.61
CA GLN A 26 -4.78 24.94 8.73
C GLN A 26 -5.04 23.72 9.64
N ALA A 27 -5.08 22.50 9.09
CA ALA A 27 -5.23 21.27 9.87
C ALA A 27 -3.93 20.94 10.65
N MET A 28 -2.78 21.42 10.20
CA MET A 28 -1.49 21.26 10.87
C MET A 28 -1.23 22.34 11.94
N GLY A 29 -2.26 22.86 12.61
CA GLY A 29 -2.21 23.75 13.76
C GLY A 29 -0.85 24.36 14.05
N ILE A 30 -0.52 25.50 13.38
CA ILE A 30 0.68 26.26 13.72
C ILE A 30 0.46 26.91 15.09
N THR A 31 0.88 26.24 16.13
CA THR A 31 1.27 26.91 17.38
C THR A 31 2.77 26.78 17.50
N SER A 32 3.43 27.88 17.14
CA SER A 32 4.85 28.09 17.44
C SER A 32 5.04 28.07 18.94
N ALA A 33 6.01 27.31 19.42
CA ALA A 33 7.05 27.79 20.31
C ALA A 33 7.72 26.67 21.10
N ALA A 34 9.00 26.56 20.85
CA ALA A 34 10.05 26.46 21.84
C ALA A 34 10.24 25.21 22.70
N LEU A 35 11.46 24.66 22.54
CA LEU A 35 12.34 24.07 23.54
C LEU A 35 11.96 22.67 24.08
N LEU A 36 12.87 21.70 24.04
CA LEU A 36 14.14 21.60 24.73
C LEU A 36 14.88 20.31 24.31
N LEU A 37 16.18 20.46 24.23
CA LEU A 37 17.18 19.41 24.24
C LEU A 37 16.94 18.40 25.38
N ALA A 38 16.83 17.13 25.00
CA ALA A 38 17.07 16.03 25.93
C ALA A 38 17.96 14.99 25.25
N ALA A 39 18.99 14.62 25.94
CA ALA A 39 20.16 13.90 25.55
C ALA A 39 19.87 12.49 24.98
N CYS A 40 20.67 12.13 23.97
CA CYS A 40 20.84 10.79 23.44
C CYS A 40 21.46 9.85 24.48
N GLU A 41 20.88 8.65 24.61
CA GLU A 41 21.68 7.46 24.90
C GLU A 41 21.58 6.49 23.72
N PRO A 42 22.71 5.92 23.24
CA PRO A 42 22.71 5.04 22.07
C PRO A 42 22.45 3.61 22.51
N GLY A 43 21.27 3.10 22.16
CA GLY A 43 20.98 1.67 22.19
C GLY A 43 21.13 1.11 20.77
N GLU A 44 22.16 0.35 20.53
CA GLU A 44 22.41 -0.36 19.28
C GLU A 44 21.32 -1.41 19.03
N THR A 45 20.45 -1.13 18.08
CA THR A 45 19.72 -2.16 17.32
C THR A 45 20.02 -1.90 15.86
N GLY A 46 20.64 -2.85 15.19
CA GLY A 46 21.06 -2.75 13.79
C GLY A 46 19.86 -2.57 12.88
N THR A 47 19.45 -1.34 12.66
CA THR A 47 18.46 -0.94 11.65
C THR A 47 19.23 -0.73 10.36
N THR A 48 19.08 -1.65 9.39
CA THR A 48 19.61 -1.45 8.05
C THR A 48 18.73 -0.39 7.37
N THR A 49 19.11 0.87 7.49
CA THR A 49 18.48 1.96 6.73
C THR A 49 19.12 1.98 5.34
N LEU A 50 18.38 1.51 4.34
CA LEU A 50 18.79 1.61 2.92
C LEU A 50 18.95 3.09 2.46
N PHE A 51 18.39 4.03 3.21
CA PHE A 51 18.40 5.47 2.92
C PHE A 51 18.83 6.26 4.15
N GLY A 52 20.11 6.26 4.48
CA GLY A 52 20.71 6.77 5.71
C GLY A 52 20.45 8.24 6.12
N GLN A 53 19.47 8.93 5.51
CA GLN A 53 19.13 10.33 5.80
C GLN A 53 17.63 10.61 5.91
N ASP A 54 16.75 9.65 5.61
CA ASP A 54 15.30 9.87 5.71
C ASP A 54 14.81 9.61 7.13
N ALA A 55 14.32 10.64 7.80
CA ALA A 55 13.65 10.49 9.08
C ALA A 55 12.35 9.68 8.93
N LEU A 56 12.05 8.86 9.94
CA LEU A 56 10.77 8.17 10.01
C LEU A 56 9.63 9.20 10.09
N THR A 57 8.54 8.94 9.41
CA THR A 57 7.28 9.68 9.63
C THR A 57 6.83 9.44 11.08
N ALA A 58 6.32 10.47 11.74
CA ALA A 58 5.78 10.32 13.09
C ALA A 58 4.66 9.26 13.11
N LYS A 59 4.64 8.42 14.14
CA LYS A 59 3.68 7.32 14.26
C LYS A 59 2.24 7.83 14.16
N GLU A 60 1.95 8.92 14.86
CA GLU A 60 0.63 9.55 14.90
C GLU A 60 0.16 9.94 13.49
N ASP A 61 1.04 10.56 12.69
CA ASP A 61 0.73 10.94 11.32
C ASP A 61 0.49 9.73 10.42
N ALA A 62 1.27 8.66 10.60
CA ALA A 62 1.12 7.42 9.84
C ALA A 62 -0.16 6.65 10.18
N LEU A 63 -0.67 6.80 11.40
CA LEU A 63 -1.92 6.18 11.84
C LEU A 63 -3.16 7.02 11.48
N ASP A 64 -3.02 8.35 11.45
CA ASP A 64 -4.13 9.28 11.23
C ASP A 64 -4.37 9.61 9.74
N TYR A 65 -3.37 9.47 8.88
CA TYR A 65 -3.47 9.84 7.46
C TYR A 65 -3.41 8.61 6.54
N VAL A 66 -4.56 8.02 6.26
CA VAL A 66 -4.66 6.71 5.60
C VAL A 66 -5.69 6.71 4.47
N ASN A 67 -5.35 6.10 3.34
CA ASN A 67 -6.32 5.74 2.29
C ASN A 67 -6.76 4.29 2.48
N PHE A 68 -8.04 4.06 2.84
CA PHE A 68 -8.63 2.73 2.92
C PHE A 68 -10.11 2.80 2.56
N TYR A 69 -10.40 2.69 1.27
CA TYR A 69 -11.70 2.98 0.68
C TYR A 69 -12.80 2.03 1.13
N GLU A 70 -12.46 0.82 1.54
CA GLU A 70 -13.37 -0.14 2.14
C GLU A 70 -14.03 0.40 3.42
N PHE A 71 -13.40 1.40 4.08
CA PHE A 71 -13.95 2.07 5.26
C PHE A 71 -14.41 3.49 4.97
N SER A 72 -13.58 4.29 4.29
CA SER A 72 -13.85 5.72 4.12
C SER A 72 -13.10 6.34 2.94
N LEU A 73 -13.72 7.35 2.32
CA LEU A 73 -13.03 8.27 1.40
C LEU A 73 -12.22 9.34 2.13
N SER A 74 -12.54 9.61 3.40
CA SER A 74 -11.77 10.52 4.24
C SER A 74 -10.53 9.81 4.79
N LYS A 75 -9.38 10.48 4.74
CA LYS A 75 -8.11 9.92 5.21
C LYS A 75 -7.93 9.96 6.75
N ARG A 76 -8.78 10.75 7.45
CA ARG A 76 -8.60 11.07 8.87
C ARG A 76 -9.64 10.47 9.81
N ASN A 77 -10.52 9.61 9.29
CA ASN A 77 -11.53 8.92 10.11
C ASN A 77 -11.65 7.43 9.78
N VAL A 78 -10.59 6.87 9.21
CA VAL A 78 -10.56 5.44 8.85
C VAL A 78 -10.52 4.58 10.11
N ASP A 79 -9.84 5.01 11.13
CA ASP A 79 -9.73 4.35 12.43
C ASP A 79 -11.10 4.19 13.10
N GLU A 80 -11.88 5.28 13.20
CA GLU A 80 -13.25 5.25 13.72
C GLU A 80 -14.15 4.30 12.93
N ARG A 81 -14.04 4.35 11.59
CA ARG A 81 -14.82 3.51 10.68
C ARG A 81 -14.43 2.03 10.74
N ALA A 82 -13.18 1.73 11.10
CA ALA A 82 -12.65 0.39 11.23
C ALA A 82 -12.80 -0.20 12.65
N GLU A 83 -13.38 0.53 13.61
CA GLU A 83 -13.48 0.10 15.02
C GLU A 83 -14.07 -1.31 15.16
N ASN A 84 -15.13 -1.62 14.40
CA ASN A 84 -15.82 -2.90 14.47
C ASN A 84 -15.26 -3.97 13.52
N PHE A 85 -14.16 -3.67 12.79
CA PHE A 85 -13.56 -4.64 11.89
C PHE A 85 -12.87 -5.76 12.65
N THR A 86 -13.24 -7.01 12.36
CA THR A 86 -12.73 -8.22 13.02
C THR A 86 -11.48 -8.70 12.29
N ILE A 87 -10.36 -8.80 13.02
CA ILE A 87 -9.07 -9.24 12.47
C ILE A 87 -8.62 -10.61 13.00
N GLU A 88 -9.35 -11.20 13.93
CA GLU A 88 -9.09 -12.51 14.53
C GLU A 88 -10.41 -13.29 14.73
N PRO A 89 -10.47 -14.59 14.36
CA PRO A 89 -9.44 -15.34 13.63
C PRO A 89 -9.31 -14.88 12.17
N TRP A 90 -8.12 -15.08 11.58
CA TRP A 90 -7.87 -14.73 10.19
C TRP A 90 -7.23 -15.89 9.44
N GLU A 91 -7.73 -16.15 8.24
CA GLU A 91 -7.22 -17.18 7.33
C GLU A 91 -6.87 -16.56 5.98
N ILE A 92 -5.86 -17.12 5.34
CA ILE A 92 -5.44 -16.75 3.99
C ILE A 92 -5.61 -17.96 3.09
N GLN A 93 -6.42 -17.81 2.04
CA GLN A 93 -6.53 -18.79 0.99
C GLN A 93 -5.39 -18.61 -0.01
N ILE A 94 -4.66 -19.68 -0.32
CA ILE A 94 -3.59 -19.70 -1.33
C ILE A 94 -3.97 -20.75 -2.36
N ASP A 95 -4.09 -20.33 -3.62
CA ASP A 95 -4.57 -21.19 -4.69
C ASP A 95 -4.06 -20.79 -6.10
N GLY A 96 -4.71 -21.32 -7.15
CA GLY A 96 -4.36 -21.10 -8.54
C GLY A 96 -3.21 -22.00 -8.98
N LEU A 97 -2.26 -21.47 -9.74
CA LEU A 97 -1.13 -22.19 -10.32
C LEU A 97 0.00 -22.42 -9.30
N VAL A 98 -0.28 -23.20 -8.28
CA VAL A 98 0.65 -23.61 -7.21
C VAL A 98 0.60 -25.12 -7.01
N ALA A 99 1.73 -25.73 -6.64
CA ALA A 99 1.77 -27.16 -6.32
C ALA A 99 1.12 -27.46 -4.95
N ASN A 100 1.19 -26.53 -4.01
CA ASN A 100 0.73 -26.69 -2.63
C ASN A 100 -0.40 -25.67 -2.30
N PRO A 101 -1.62 -25.81 -2.86
CA PRO A 101 -2.75 -24.97 -2.49
C PRO A 101 -3.19 -25.25 -1.05
N GLN A 102 -3.49 -24.20 -0.30
CA GLN A 102 -3.86 -24.30 1.12
C GLN A 102 -4.71 -23.13 1.59
N THR A 103 -5.47 -23.34 2.65
CA THR A 103 -5.99 -22.28 3.50
C THR A 103 -5.25 -22.37 4.82
N ILE A 104 -4.63 -21.29 5.24
CA ILE A 104 -3.76 -21.27 6.40
C ILE A 104 -4.21 -20.19 7.39
N ALA A 105 -4.30 -20.57 8.67
CA ALA A 105 -4.50 -19.59 9.73
C ALA A 105 -3.29 -18.65 9.82
N LEU A 106 -3.56 -17.36 10.05
CA LEU A 106 -2.49 -16.35 10.09
C LEU A 106 -1.43 -16.66 11.15
N ASP A 107 -1.84 -17.09 12.34
CA ASP A 107 -0.91 -17.43 13.43
C ASP A 107 0.03 -18.57 13.03
N GLU A 108 -0.50 -19.58 12.33
CA GLU A 108 0.31 -20.66 11.80
C GLU A 108 1.29 -20.14 10.74
N LEU A 109 0.83 -19.28 9.81
CA LEU A 109 1.68 -18.67 8.81
C LEU A 109 2.82 -17.86 9.45
N LEU A 110 2.52 -17.04 10.45
CA LEU A 110 3.51 -16.22 11.14
C LEU A 110 4.52 -17.06 11.93
N GLY A 111 4.10 -18.22 12.43
CA GLY A 111 4.99 -19.17 13.10
C GLY A 111 6.08 -19.78 12.18
N ARG A 112 5.90 -19.71 10.84
CA ARG A 112 6.84 -20.27 9.87
C ARG A 112 8.00 -19.35 9.52
N TYR A 113 7.83 -18.02 9.68
CA TYR A 113 8.77 -17.03 9.19
C TYR A 113 9.28 -16.11 10.31
N LYS A 114 10.55 -15.74 10.20
CA LYS A 114 11.11 -14.69 11.06
C LYS A 114 10.56 -13.34 10.64
N ILE A 115 10.02 -12.61 11.58
CA ILE A 115 9.55 -11.24 11.38
C ILE A 115 10.74 -10.29 11.56
N ASP A 116 11.10 -9.60 10.51
CA ASP A 116 12.17 -8.61 10.50
C ASP A 116 11.60 -7.19 10.33
N GLU A 117 12.40 -6.17 10.67
CA GLU A 117 12.04 -4.77 10.44
C GLU A 117 12.59 -4.27 9.09
N TYR A 118 11.71 -3.59 8.35
CA TYR A 118 12.01 -2.99 7.05
C TYR A 118 11.60 -1.52 7.06
N VAL A 119 12.57 -0.62 6.97
CA VAL A 119 12.30 0.82 6.86
C VAL A 119 12.18 1.17 5.38
N TYR A 120 10.96 1.47 4.93
CA TYR A 120 10.68 1.75 3.54
C TYR A 120 10.03 3.11 3.32
N ARG A 121 10.40 3.77 2.21
CA ARG A 121 9.61 4.86 1.66
C ARG A 121 8.30 4.30 1.11
N MET A 122 7.21 5.02 1.33
CA MET A 122 5.91 4.79 0.71
C MET A 122 5.51 6.06 -0.05
N ARG A 123 5.10 5.93 -1.29
CA ARG A 123 4.68 7.02 -2.16
C ARG A 123 3.24 6.79 -2.62
N CYS A 124 2.35 7.67 -2.25
CA CYS A 124 0.98 7.65 -2.76
C CYS A 124 0.89 8.30 -4.14
N VAL A 125 0.07 7.74 -5.03
CA VAL A 125 -0.24 8.35 -6.32
C VAL A 125 -0.73 9.81 -6.19
N GLU A 126 -1.33 10.16 -5.06
CA GLU A 126 -1.83 11.51 -4.75
C GLU A 126 -0.75 12.55 -4.43
N GLY A 127 0.53 12.23 -4.58
CA GLY A 127 1.61 13.19 -4.42
C GLY A 127 2.07 13.44 -2.99
N TRP A 128 1.81 12.53 -2.06
CA TRP A 128 2.35 12.54 -0.71
C TRP A 128 3.13 11.25 -0.42
N SER A 129 4.00 11.28 0.57
CA SER A 129 4.87 10.15 0.93
C SER A 129 5.10 10.05 2.43
N MET A 130 5.57 8.88 2.85
CA MET A 130 5.98 8.56 4.22
C MET A 130 7.25 7.72 4.21
N VAL A 131 7.93 7.63 5.36
CA VAL A 131 8.96 6.62 5.64
C VAL A 131 8.49 5.80 6.83
N LEU A 132 8.28 4.52 6.62
CA LEU A 132 7.56 3.66 7.56
C LEU A 132 8.41 2.44 7.96
N PRO A 133 8.52 2.14 9.28
CA PRO A 133 9.22 0.96 9.79
C PRO A 133 8.25 -0.23 9.89
N TRP A 134 8.18 -1.02 8.83
CA TRP A 134 7.34 -2.20 8.75
C TRP A 134 7.96 -3.38 9.51
N GLN A 135 7.14 -4.22 10.13
CA GLN A 135 7.51 -5.55 10.58
C GLN A 135 6.79 -6.59 9.71
N GLY A 136 7.56 -7.56 9.22
CA GLY A 136 7.02 -8.56 8.31
C GLY A 136 8.06 -9.55 7.83
N PHE A 137 7.74 -10.26 6.76
CA PHE A 137 8.63 -11.21 6.11
C PHE A 137 8.55 -11.08 4.59
N LYS A 138 9.61 -11.54 3.90
CA LYS A 138 9.68 -11.45 2.44
C LYS A 138 8.66 -12.39 1.79
N LEU A 139 7.87 -11.86 0.86
CA LEU A 139 6.85 -12.64 0.13
C LEU A 139 7.46 -13.86 -0.58
N ASN A 140 8.67 -13.73 -1.10
CA ASN A 140 9.34 -14.82 -1.80
C ASN A 140 9.61 -16.07 -0.93
N GLN A 141 9.57 -15.95 0.40
CA GLN A 141 9.69 -17.11 1.30
C GLN A 141 8.42 -17.97 1.20
N LEU A 142 7.24 -17.33 1.27
CA LEU A 142 5.96 -18.01 1.08
C LEU A 142 5.86 -18.59 -0.34
N LEU A 143 6.25 -17.82 -1.37
CA LEU A 143 6.17 -18.28 -2.76
C LEU A 143 7.02 -19.51 -3.03
N LYS A 144 8.21 -19.62 -2.41
CA LYS A 144 9.04 -20.81 -2.52
C LYS A 144 8.41 -22.03 -1.88
N GLU A 145 7.66 -21.86 -0.79
CA GLU A 145 6.98 -22.95 -0.07
C GLU A 145 5.76 -23.48 -0.83
N ILE A 146 4.99 -22.59 -1.45
CA ILE A 146 3.79 -22.98 -2.21
C ILE A 146 4.11 -23.50 -3.62
N GLU A 147 5.35 -23.38 -4.06
CA GLU A 147 5.87 -23.89 -5.33
C GLU A 147 5.03 -23.46 -6.56
N PRO A 148 5.27 -22.26 -7.13
CA PRO A 148 4.60 -21.80 -8.32
C PRO A 148 4.77 -22.79 -9.49
N LEU A 149 3.68 -23.13 -10.16
CA LEU A 149 3.73 -23.96 -11.39
C LEU A 149 4.40 -23.18 -12.53
N PRO A 150 4.98 -23.87 -13.52
CA PRO A 150 5.71 -23.24 -14.64
C PRO A 150 4.87 -22.25 -15.47
N GLU A 151 3.57 -22.38 -15.48
CA GLU A 151 2.64 -21.49 -16.17
C GLU A 151 2.32 -20.20 -15.41
N ALA A 152 2.62 -20.14 -14.10
CA ALA A 152 2.37 -18.95 -13.29
C ALA A 152 3.22 -17.77 -13.80
N ARG A 153 2.59 -16.65 -14.04
CA ARG A 153 3.23 -15.40 -14.50
C ARG A 153 2.93 -14.23 -13.56
N TYR A 154 1.80 -14.27 -12.90
CA TYR A 154 1.30 -13.21 -12.03
C TYR A 154 0.79 -13.77 -10.73
N ILE A 155 0.70 -12.88 -9.74
CA ILE A 155 0.01 -13.13 -8.47
C ILE A 155 -1.12 -12.12 -8.37
N GLN A 156 -2.31 -12.62 -8.06
CA GLN A 156 -3.45 -11.82 -7.68
C GLN A 156 -3.63 -11.89 -6.16
N PHE A 157 -3.80 -10.73 -5.54
CA PHE A 157 -4.18 -10.58 -4.15
C PHE A 157 -5.60 -10.06 -4.06
N GLN A 158 -6.36 -10.55 -3.09
CA GLN A 158 -7.68 -10.04 -2.79
C GLN A 158 -7.80 -9.72 -1.30
N SER A 159 -8.35 -8.55 -1.02
CA SER A 159 -8.75 -8.14 0.32
C SER A 159 -10.00 -8.92 0.77
N VAL A 160 -10.29 -8.88 2.05
CA VAL A 160 -11.51 -9.46 2.59
C VAL A 160 -12.75 -8.68 2.12
N TYR A 161 -13.86 -9.39 1.88
CA TYR A 161 -15.16 -8.78 1.57
C TYR A 161 -16.10 -8.98 2.74
N ARG A 162 -16.34 -7.92 3.51
CA ARG A 162 -17.21 -7.91 4.70
C ARG A 162 -17.99 -6.60 4.78
N PRO A 163 -19.02 -6.42 3.95
CA PRO A 163 -19.77 -5.17 3.88
C PRO A 163 -20.43 -4.76 5.22
N ASP A 164 -20.73 -5.71 6.10
CA ASP A 164 -21.27 -5.44 7.44
C ASP A 164 -20.24 -4.78 8.39
N GLU A 165 -18.94 -4.99 8.13
CA GLU A 165 -17.84 -4.45 8.93
C GLU A 165 -17.08 -3.31 8.20
N MET A 166 -17.24 -3.24 6.87
CA MET A 166 -16.52 -2.32 5.98
C MET A 166 -17.53 -1.43 5.22
N PRO A 167 -17.95 -0.32 5.83
CA PRO A 167 -19.05 0.51 5.29
C PRO A 167 -18.78 1.13 3.92
N GLY A 168 -17.50 1.27 3.52
CA GLY A 168 -17.12 1.70 2.17
C GLY A 168 -17.53 0.69 1.10
N GLN A 169 -17.49 -0.61 1.42
CA GLN A 169 -17.93 -1.65 0.48
C GLN A 169 -19.44 -1.59 0.19
N VAL A 170 -20.23 -0.97 1.08
CA VAL A 170 -21.65 -0.71 0.88
C VAL A 170 -21.88 0.62 0.17
N SER A 171 -21.24 1.70 0.65
CA SER A 171 -21.47 3.05 0.13
C SER A 171 -20.89 3.27 -1.28
N LEU A 172 -19.88 2.48 -1.65
CA LEU A 172 -19.23 2.47 -2.96
C LEU A 172 -19.57 1.17 -3.71
N ASP A 173 -20.84 0.85 -3.83
CA ASP A 173 -21.37 -0.39 -4.41
C ASP A 173 -21.04 -0.58 -5.91
N TYR A 174 -20.62 0.48 -6.59
CA TYR A 174 -20.15 0.46 -7.97
C TYR A 174 -18.65 0.10 -8.13
N TYR A 175 -17.88 -0.02 -7.02
CA TYR A 175 -16.53 -0.54 -7.05
C TYR A 175 -16.56 -2.07 -7.24
N PRO A 176 -15.63 -2.65 -7.99
CA PRO A 176 -15.54 -4.10 -8.16
C PRO A 176 -14.94 -4.79 -6.92
N TRP A 177 -15.65 -4.74 -5.80
CA TRP A 177 -15.25 -5.43 -4.58
C TRP A 177 -15.19 -6.95 -4.73
N PRO A 178 -14.31 -7.68 -4.02
CA PRO A 178 -13.31 -7.17 -3.08
C PRO A 178 -12.18 -6.43 -3.77
N TYR A 179 -11.48 -5.55 -3.03
CA TYR A 179 -10.27 -4.91 -3.52
C TYR A 179 -9.29 -5.98 -4.04
N SER A 180 -8.86 -5.82 -5.28
CA SER A 180 -7.96 -6.76 -5.94
C SER A 180 -6.74 -6.03 -6.48
N GLU A 181 -5.56 -6.63 -6.31
CA GLU A 181 -4.30 -6.16 -6.85
C GLU A 181 -3.51 -7.29 -7.47
N GLY A 182 -2.57 -6.93 -8.34
CA GLY A 182 -1.71 -7.89 -9.01
C GLY A 182 -0.25 -7.45 -9.07
N LEU A 183 0.63 -8.43 -9.08
CA LEU A 183 2.06 -8.27 -9.37
C LEU A 183 2.48 -9.29 -10.42
N ARG A 184 3.50 -8.97 -11.20
CA ARG A 184 4.25 -10.01 -11.92
C ARG A 184 4.92 -10.93 -10.90
N LEU A 185 5.16 -12.18 -11.29
CA LEU A 185 5.79 -13.16 -10.40
C LEU A 185 7.22 -12.74 -9.99
N ASP A 186 7.99 -12.13 -10.90
CA ASP A 186 9.34 -11.63 -10.60
C ASP A 186 9.32 -10.43 -9.63
N GLU A 187 8.34 -9.52 -9.73
CA GLU A 187 8.14 -8.44 -8.78
C GLU A 187 7.80 -8.99 -7.38
N ALA A 188 6.95 -9.99 -7.32
CA ALA A 188 6.57 -10.65 -6.07
C ALA A 188 7.73 -11.45 -5.45
N MET A 189 8.62 -12.01 -6.28
CA MET A 189 9.83 -12.73 -5.86
C MET A 189 10.97 -11.78 -5.44
N HIS A 190 10.87 -10.48 -5.75
CA HIS A 190 11.92 -9.52 -5.41
C HIS A 190 12.08 -9.38 -3.89
N PRO A 191 13.31 -9.30 -3.35
CA PRO A 191 13.56 -9.25 -1.90
C PRO A 191 12.94 -8.05 -1.17
N LEU A 192 12.60 -6.97 -1.88
CA LEU A 192 11.93 -5.80 -1.31
C LEU A 192 10.43 -5.98 -1.13
N THR A 193 9.81 -6.98 -1.79
CA THR A 193 8.38 -7.26 -1.62
C THR A 193 8.16 -8.05 -0.34
N ILE A 194 7.39 -7.48 0.59
CA ILE A 194 7.12 -8.11 1.89
C ILE A 194 5.62 -8.23 2.16
N LEU A 195 5.29 -9.18 3.02
CA LEU A 195 4.03 -9.22 3.75
C LEU A 195 4.27 -8.63 5.14
N ALA A 196 3.62 -7.51 5.43
CA ALA A 196 3.76 -6.80 6.70
C ALA A 196 2.59 -7.14 7.64
N THR A 197 2.91 -7.35 8.90
CA THR A 197 1.98 -7.66 10.00
C THR A 197 2.11 -6.67 11.16
N GLY A 198 3.11 -5.78 11.10
CA GLY A 198 3.35 -4.75 12.09
C GLY A 198 3.97 -3.49 11.49
N MET A 199 3.95 -2.43 12.30
CA MET A 199 4.55 -1.14 12.01
C MET A 199 4.90 -0.44 13.33
N TYR A 200 6.05 0.24 13.39
CA TYR A 200 6.56 0.87 14.64
C TYR A 200 6.70 -0.11 15.82
N LYS A 201 7.09 -1.37 15.54
CA LYS A 201 7.25 -2.46 16.53
C LYS A 201 5.96 -2.85 17.25
N GLU A 202 4.82 -2.56 16.65
CA GLU A 202 3.48 -2.95 17.11
C GLU A 202 2.74 -3.71 16.00
N PRO A 203 1.74 -4.53 16.32
CA PRO A 203 0.85 -5.10 15.31
C PRO A 203 0.22 -4.01 14.45
N LEU A 204 -0.09 -4.35 13.19
CA LEU A 204 -0.81 -3.42 12.32
C LEU A 204 -2.14 -3.01 12.94
N THR A 205 -2.44 -1.72 12.88
CA THR A 205 -3.79 -1.24 13.20
C THR A 205 -4.76 -1.54 12.06
N LYS A 206 -6.05 -1.60 12.36
CA LYS A 206 -7.10 -1.92 11.40
C LYS A 206 -7.07 -0.99 10.18
N GLN A 207 -6.94 0.32 10.40
CA GLN A 207 -6.83 1.33 9.34
C GLN A 207 -5.57 1.21 8.50
N ASN A 208 -4.50 0.62 9.01
CA ASN A 208 -3.25 0.42 8.27
C ASN A 208 -3.16 -0.94 7.57
N GLY A 209 -4.25 -1.73 7.57
CA GLY A 209 -4.38 -2.95 6.79
C GLY A 209 -4.14 -4.24 7.57
N ALA A 210 -4.44 -4.21 8.90
CA ALA A 210 -4.43 -5.42 9.70
C ALA A 210 -5.32 -6.53 9.11
N PRO A 211 -5.01 -7.80 9.41
CA PRO A 211 -3.88 -8.24 10.19
C PRO A 211 -2.61 -8.46 9.35
N ILE A 212 -2.74 -8.46 8.02
CA ILE A 212 -1.63 -8.65 7.07
C ILE A 212 -1.86 -7.87 5.79
N ARG A 213 -0.80 -7.26 5.28
CA ARG A 213 -0.84 -6.49 4.05
C ARG A 213 0.42 -6.68 3.20
N LEU A 214 0.29 -6.38 1.91
CA LEU A 214 1.42 -6.27 0.99
C LEU A 214 2.13 -4.93 1.16
N VAL A 215 3.47 -4.92 0.99
CA VAL A 215 4.26 -3.70 0.84
C VAL A 215 5.24 -3.88 -0.32
N VAL A 216 5.12 -2.99 -1.31
CA VAL A 216 5.97 -2.94 -2.52
C VAL A 216 6.51 -1.52 -2.64
N PRO A 217 7.70 -1.22 -2.09
CA PRO A 217 8.13 0.15 -1.81
C PRO A 217 8.42 1.01 -3.05
N TRP A 218 8.71 0.40 -4.21
CA TRP A 218 8.99 1.12 -5.46
C TRP A 218 7.74 1.42 -6.30
N LYS A 219 6.56 0.91 -5.87
CA LYS A 219 5.27 1.14 -6.52
C LYS A 219 4.43 2.14 -5.74
N TYR A 220 3.49 2.77 -6.42
CA TYR A 220 2.50 3.60 -5.73
C TYR A 220 1.74 2.81 -4.67
N GLY A 221 1.42 3.46 -3.55
CA GLY A 221 0.89 2.82 -2.35
C GLY A 221 -0.39 2.01 -2.54
N PHE A 222 -1.19 2.27 -3.58
CA PHE A 222 -2.40 1.50 -3.86
C PHE A 222 -2.11 0.05 -4.28
N LYS A 223 -0.91 -0.25 -4.81
CA LYS A 223 -0.45 -1.63 -5.10
C LYS A 223 -0.25 -2.46 -3.83
N SER A 224 -0.03 -1.80 -2.72
CA SER A 224 0.21 -2.44 -1.42
C SER A 224 -1.12 -2.75 -0.72
N ILE A 225 -1.85 -3.73 -1.28
CA ILE A 225 -3.17 -4.16 -0.81
C ILE A 225 -3.19 -4.53 0.68
N LYS A 226 -4.29 -4.19 1.36
CA LYS A 226 -4.52 -4.33 2.79
C LYS A 226 -5.44 -5.50 3.11
N SER A 227 -5.35 -6.03 4.33
CA SER A 227 -6.26 -7.04 4.87
C SER A 227 -6.45 -8.22 3.90
N ILE A 228 -5.32 -8.81 3.49
CA ILE A 228 -5.28 -9.88 2.48
C ILE A 228 -6.00 -11.12 3.01
N ALA A 229 -6.97 -11.62 2.23
CA ALA A 229 -7.68 -12.87 2.49
C ALA A 229 -7.37 -13.96 1.46
N ARG A 230 -6.89 -13.58 0.26
CA ARG A 230 -6.56 -14.55 -0.79
C ARG A 230 -5.33 -14.14 -1.59
N ILE A 231 -4.52 -15.13 -1.96
CA ILE A 231 -3.35 -15.04 -2.83
C ILE A 231 -3.49 -16.13 -3.90
N SER A 232 -3.62 -15.74 -5.17
CA SER A 232 -3.82 -16.68 -6.29
C SER A 232 -2.72 -16.48 -7.33
N LEU A 233 -2.06 -17.57 -7.74
CA LEU A 233 -1.13 -17.52 -8.85
C LEU A 233 -1.86 -17.79 -10.18
N VAL A 234 -1.61 -16.96 -11.19
CA VAL A 234 -2.34 -17.01 -12.46
C VAL A 234 -1.40 -16.85 -13.65
N ALA A 235 -1.81 -17.36 -14.83
CA ALA A 235 -1.04 -17.25 -16.06
C ALA A 235 -1.19 -15.88 -16.74
N GLU A 236 -2.39 -15.30 -16.64
CA GLU A 236 -2.74 -14.05 -17.30
C GLU A 236 -2.69 -12.89 -16.30
N GLN A 237 -2.43 -11.68 -16.80
CA GLN A 237 -2.45 -10.49 -15.97
C GLN A 237 -3.83 -10.30 -15.33
N PRO A 238 -3.92 -10.33 -13.99
CA PRO A 238 -5.21 -10.18 -13.33
C PRO A 238 -5.70 -8.73 -13.39
N PRO A 239 -7.02 -8.50 -13.39
CA PRO A 239 -7.57 -7.16 -13.24
C PRO A 239 -7.28 -6.63 -11.83
N THR A 240 -6.98 -5.32 -11.74
CA THR A 240 -6.84 -4.63 -10.46
C THR A 240 -8.00 -3.66 -10.25
N LEU A 241 -8.29 -3.29 -9.01
CA LEU A 241 -9.43 -2.43 -8.69
C LEU A 241 -9.34 -1.10 -9.45
N TRP A 242 -8.24 -0.37 -9.29
CA TRP A 242 -8.10 0.97 -9.87
C TRP A 242 -8.02 0.95 -11.40
N GLN A 243 -7.32 -0.02 -11.99
CA GLN A 243 -7.29 -0.19 -13.45
C GLN A 243 -8.68 -0.48 -14.01
N SER A 244 -9.50 -1.27 -13.29
CA SER A 244 -10.88 -1.56 -13.70
C SER A 244 -11.80 -0.35 -13.59
N LEU A 245 -11.61 0.49 -12.57
CA LEU A 245 -12.42 1.69 -12.34
C LEU A 245 -12.06 2.85 -13.26
N ALA A 246 -10.77 3.08 -13.46
CA ALA A 246 -10.26 4.23 -14.20
C ALA A 246 -9.01 3.86 -15.03
N PRO A 247 -9.19 3.08 -16.13
CA PRO A 247 -8.08 2.54 -16.92
C PRO A 247 -7.22 3.62 -17.59
N ASN A 248 -7.75 4.83 -17.74
CA ASN A 248 -7.01 5.97 -18.29
C ASN A 248 -6.16 6.71 -17.25
N GLU A 249 -6.29 6.36 -15.99
CA GLU A 249 -5.60 7.02 -14.87
C GLU A 249 -4.66 6.09 -14.11
N TYR A 250 -4.92 4.77 -14.13
CA TYR A 250 -4.17 3.78 -13.36
C TYR A 250 -3.75 2.61 -14.24
N GLY A 251 -2.43 2.41 -14.31
CA GLY A 251 -1.83 1.27 -14.97
C GLY A 251 -1.68 0.05 -14.04
N PHE A 252 -1.33 -1.08 -14.64
CA PHE A 252 -1.10 -2.31 -13.88
C PHE A 252 0.17 -2.27 -13.03
N TYR A 253 1.27 -1.80 -13.61
CA TYR A 253 2.57 -1.82 -12.92
C TYR A 253 2.61 -0.81 -11.78
N ALA A 254 2.06 0.37 -11.97
CA ALA A 254 1.98 1.43 -10.97
C ALA A 254 3.32 1.74 -10.29
N ASN A 255 4.42 1.65 -11.05
CA ASN A 255 5.74 2.04 -10.58
C ASN A 255 5.78 3.55 -10.34
N VAL A 256 6.39 3.98 -9.25
CA VAL A 256 6.59 5.41 -9.00
C VAL A 256 7.46 5.99 -10.12
N ASN A 257 6.89 6.89 -10.91
CA ASN A 257 7.56 7.49 -12.06
C ASN A 257 7.27 8.99 -12.15
N PRO A 258 8.25 9.88 -11.85
CA PRO A 258 8.07 11.33 -11.93
C PRO A 258 7.87 11.86 -13.34
N ALA A 259 8.16 11.08 -14.38
CA ALA A 259 8.03 11.47 -15.79
C ALA A 259 6.66 11.11 -16.40
N VAL A 260 5.78 10.43 -15.63
CA VAL A 260 4.43 10.05 -16.03
C VAL A 260 3.44 10.69 -15.08
N ASP A 261 2.85 11.79 -15.51
CA ASP A 261 1.86 12.50 -14.71
C ASP A 261 0.53 11.72 -14.63
N HIS A 262 -0.14 11.82 -13.51
CA HIS A 262 -1.55 11.48 -13.44
C HIS A 262 -2.36 12.49 -14.27
N PRO A 263 -3.44 12.10 -14.98
CA PRO A 263 -4.20 13.03 -15.82
C PRO A 263 -4.68 14.31 -15.12
N ARG A 264 -4.76 14.30 -13.78
CA ARG A 264 -5.27 15.42 -12.98
C ARG A 264 -4.21 16.18 -12.18
N TRP A 265 -3.00 15.65 -12.03
CA TRP A 265 -1.89 16.29 -11.30
C TRP A 265 -0.52 15.74 -11.71
N SER A 266 0.51 16.53 -11.43
CA SER A 266 1.89 16.13 -11.71
C SER A 266 2.44 15.14 -10.66
N GLN A 267 3.23 14.19 -11.12
CA GLN A 267 3.97 13.25 -10.30
C GLN A 267 5.43 13.65 -10.05
N ALA A 268 5.86 14.78 -10.63
CA ALA A 268 7.25 15.22 -10.56
C ALA A 268 7.73 15.54 -9.12
N THR A 269 6.79 15.87 -8.22
CA THR A 269 7.11 16.23 -6.84
C THR A 269 6.14 15.63 -5.85
N GLU A 270 6.60 15.47 -4.62
CA GLU A 270 5.81 14.95 -3.49
C GLU A 270 5.98 15.80 -2.24
N ILE A 271 5.05 15.68 -1.31
CA ILE A 271 5.19 16.21 0.05
C ILE A 271 5.29 15.03 1.02
N ARG A 272 6.30 15.04 1.86
CA ARG A 272 6.39 14.06 2.94
C ARG A 272 5.50 14.47 4.09
N ILE A 273 4.66 13.54 4.57
CA ILE A 273 3.77 13.81 5.71
C ILE A 273 4.62 14.22 6.92
N GLY A 274 4.24 15.30 7.57
CA GLY A 274 5.00 15.95 8.64
C GLY A 274 5.99 17.01 8.17
N GLU A 275 6.22 17.16 6.85
CA GLU A 275 7.08 18.21 6.30
C GLU A 275 6.26 19.29 5.58
N SER A 276 6.82 20.50 5.47
CA SER A 276 6.15 21.65 4.82
C SER A 276 6.59 21.84 3.36
N GLU A 277 7.73 21.29 2.96
CA GLU A 277 8.32 21.50 1.65
C GLU A 277 8.09 20.29 0.73
N ARG A 278 7.90 20.59 -0.55
CA ARG A 278 7.88 19.55 -1.58
C ARG A 278 9.30 19.18 -1.98
N ARG A 279 9.48 17.89 -2.24
CA ARG A 279 10.72 17.32 -2.79
C ARG A 279 10.46 16.72 -4.17
N SER A 280 11.52 16.51 -4.94
CA SER A 280 11.43 15.77 -6.20
C SER A 280 11.07 14.31 -5.93
N THR A 281 10.12 13.76 -6.68
CA THR A 281 9.84 12.33 -6.70
C THR A 281 10.96 11.60 -7.43
N LEU A 282 11.40 10.47 -6.89
CA LEU A 282 12.41 9.61 -7.49
C LEU A 282 11.75 8.48 -8.30
N LEU A 283 12.34 8.14 -9.43
CA LEU A 283 11.94 6.93 -10.18
C LEU A 283 12.03 5.72 -9.26
N PHE A 284 11.07 4.80 -9.34
CA PHE A 284 10.95 3.66 -8.44
C PHE A 284 10.99 4.03 -6.95
N ASN A 285 10.57 5.26 -6.61
CA ASN A 285 10.65 5.79 -5.24
C ASN A 285 12.09 5.78 -4.66
N GLY A 286 13.10 5.76 -5.56
CA GLY A 286 14.52 5.68 -5.21
C GLY A 286 15.05 4.28 -4.91
N TYR A 287 14.34 3.23 -5.34
CA TYR A 287 14.78 1.83 -5.27
C TYR A 287 15.35 1.38 -6.61
N ASP A 288 16.54 1.88 -6.96
CA ASP A 288 17.17 1.66 -8.27
C ASP A 288 17.48 0.18 -8.54
N GLU A 289 17.60 -0.64 -7.49
CA GLU A 289 17.84 -2.09 -7.59
C GLU A 289 16.71 -2.89 -8.25
N VAL A 290 15.55 -2.28 -8.47
CA VAL A 290 14.45 -2.94 -9.20
C VAL A 290 14.46 -2.62 -10.70
N ALA A 291 15.36 -1.77 -11.17
CA ALA A 291 15.36 -1.31 -12.56
C ALA A 291 15.48 -2.46 -13.57
N ASP A 292 16.27 -3.48 -13.24
CA ASP A 292 16.48 -4.65 -14.10
C ASP A 292 15.20 -5.46 -14.37
N LEU A 293 14.21 -5.39 -13.46
CA LEU A 293 12.89 -6.02 -13.68
C LEU A 293 12.14 -5.42 -14.88
N TYR A 294 12.47 -4.20 -15.26
CA TYR A 294 11.77 -3.42 -16.27
C TYR A 294 12.64 -3.11 -17.49
N GLU A 295 13.78 -3.81 -17.63
CA GLU A 295 14.65 -3.66 -18.79
C GLU A 295 13.88 -3.94 -20.10
N GLY A 296 13.98 -3.03 -21.07
CA GLY A 296 13.28 -3.13 -22.36
C GLY A 296 11.82 -2.68 -22.34
N MET A 297 11.23 -2.32 -21.21
CA MET A 297 9.87 -1.80 -21.11
C MET A 297 9.83 -0.27 -21.31
N ASP A 298 8.79 0.21 -22.00
CA ASP A 298 8.50 1.64 -22.10
C ASP A 298 7.69 2.10 -20.88
N LEU A 299 8.39 2.53 -19.83
CA LEU A 299 7.78 2.95 -18.56
C LEU A 299 6.84 4.16 -18.67
N LYS A 300 6.70 4.79 -19.85
CA LYS A 300 5.69 5.82 -20.10
C LYS A 300 4.36 5.26 -20.60
N LYS A 301 4.37 4.04 -21.09
CA LYS A 301 3.17 3.31 -21.54
C LYS A 301 2.78 2.20 -20.59
N GLU A 302 3.78 1.57 -19.99
CA GLU A 302 3.62 0.43 -19.11
C GLU A 302 3.77 0.91 -17.65
N TYR A 303 2.78 1.70 -17.20
CA TYR A 303 2.74 2.30 -15.86
C TYR A 303 1.64 1.73 -14.97
#